data_f4d8af5680e36a07dc53fe78f06ad281
#
_entry.id   f4d8af5680e36a07dc53fe78f06ad281
#
_cell.length_a   1.000
_cell.length_b   1.000
_cell.length_c   1.000
_cell.angle_alpha   90.00
_cell.angle_beta   90.00
_cell.angle_gamma   90.00
#
_symmetry.space_group_name_H-M   'P 1'
#
loop_
_entity.id
_entity.type
_entity.pdbx_description
1 polymer ?
#
loop_
_entity_poly.entity_id
_entity_poly.type
_entity_poly.pdbx_seq_one_letter_code
_entity_poly.pdbx_strand_id
1 'polypeptide(L)'
;TVTIIQYCIMLVVAATAFAFNFTSKKALKTLLLAISVIGLIIFCYMGYMRQSAETIFAVFPLLAVGITPILGKVVDNKGKAATMLMFGSILLIVCHLTFAFILPLFKGSAIGGVLIAYVTILILGASFSLVPASLWPSVPKLVDQRVIGSAYALIFWIQNIGLWLFPLLIGKVLDNTNPQVVNDLKNHVITPEQAAVSYDYTWPLVMLACLGGAALVIGVILKRVDKVKGLGLELPNVQQ
;
A
#
# COMPACT_ATOMS: atom_id res chain seq x y z
N THR A 1 25.44 -13.81 -1.00
CA THR A 1 25.00 -14.65 0.15
C THR A 1 23.98 -13.93 1.03
N VAL A 2 24.27 -12.71 1.50
CA VAL A 2 23.36 -11.92 2.38
C VAL A 2 22.00 -11.64 1.72
N THR A 3 21.99 -11.32 0.42
CA THR A 3 20.76 -11.08 -0.34
C THR A 3 19.87 -12.34 -0.40
N ILE A 4 20.47 -13.51 -0.59
CA ILE A 4 19.73 -14.80 -0.59
C ILE A 4 19.09 -15.05 0.79
N ILE A 5 19.82 -14.83 1.88
CA ILE A 5 19.30 -14.96 3.24
C ILE A 5 18.10 -14.03 3.44
N GLN A 6 18.19 -12.80 2.97
CA GLN A 6 17.13 -11.82 3.07
C GLN A 6 15.86 -12.24 2.32
N TYR A 7 15.99 -12.77 1.09
CA TYR A 7 14.84 -13.33 0.36
C TYR A 7 14.26 -14.58 1.04
N CYS A 8 15.08 -15.44 1.62
CA CYS A 8 14.61 -16.58 2.39
C CYS A 8 13.79 -16.15 3.62
N ILE A 9 14.26 -15.15 4.37
CA ILE A 9 13.53 -14.59 5.51
C ILE A 9 12.19 -14.00 5.03
N MET A 10 12.19 -13.24 3.94
CA MET A 10 10.98 -12.68 3.34
C MET A 10 9.95 -13.76 3.01
N LEU A 11 10.38 -14.87 2.38
CA LEU A 11 9.51 -15.99 2.05
C LEU A 11 8.95 -16.67 3.30
N VAL A 12 9.77 -16.87 4.34
CA VAL A 12 9.33 -17.44 5.62
C VAL A 12 8.30 -16.53 6.29
N VAL A 13 8.53 -15.22 6.33
CA VAL A 13 7.58 -14.23 6.87
C VAL A 13 6.26 -14.28 6.12
N ALA A 14 6.30 -14.25 4.78
CA ALA A 14 5.11 -14.32 3.95
C ALA A 14 4.33 -15.63 4.16
N ALA A 15 5.01 -16.77 4.14
CA ALA A 15 4.40 -18.09 4.33
C ALA A 15 3.77 -18.24 5.71
N THR A 16 4.45 -17.81 6.78
CA THR A 16 3.95 -17.92 8.15
C THR A 16 2.81 -16.92 8.41
N ALA A 17 2.86 -15.71 7.88
CA ALA A 17 1.77 -14.73 7.94
C ALA A 17 0.53 -15.21 7.18
N PHE A 18 0.71 -15.85 6.03
CA PHE A 18 -0.37 -16.47 5.28
C PHE A 18 -0.98 -17.64 6.06
N ALA A 19 -0.16 -18.60 6.50
CA ALA A 19 -0.60 -19.79 7.26
C ALA A 19 -1.33 -19.43 8.56
N PHE A 20 -0.96 -18.33 9.23
CA PHE A 20 -1.62 -17.79 10.41
C PHE A 20 -3.12 -17.59 10.19
N ASN A 21 -3.52 -17.09 9.01
CA ASN A 21 -4.92 -16.79 8.70
C ASN A 21 -5.79 -18.05 8.52
N PHE A 22 -5.19 -19.19 8.18
CA PHE A 22 -5.90 -20.43 7.92
C PHE A 22 -5.81 -21.44 9.08
N THR A 23 -5.01 -21.15 10.10
CA THR A 23 -4.82 -22.03 11.25
C THR A 23 -5.88 -21.78 12.32
N SER A 24 -6.54 -22.83 12.78
CA SER A 24 -7.51 -22.80 13.89
C SER A 24 -6.90 -23.11 15.26
N LYS A 25 -5.82 -23.92 15.30
CA LYS A 25 -5.15 -24.36 16.55
C LYS A 25 -4.43 -23.17 17.21
N LYS A 26 -4.87 -22.78 18.42
CA LYS A 26 -4.37 -21.59 19.14
C LYS A 26 -2.83 -21.59 19.32
N ALA A 27 -2.26 -22.71 19.76
CA ALA A 27 -0.80 -22.82 19.96
C ALA A 27 -0.01 -22.61 18.64
N LEU A 28 -0.46 -23.25 17.55
CA LEU A 28 0.18 -23.12 16.24
C LEU A 28 0.01 -21.67 15.70
N LYS A 29 -1.14 -21.06 15.92
CA LYS A 29 -1.40 -19.67 15.53
C LYS A 29 -0.46 -18.70 16.25
N THR A 30 -0.24 -18.88 17.56
CA THR A 30 0.71 -18.08 18.34
C THR A 30 2.16 -18.28 17.85
N LEU A 31 2.53 -19.52 17.53
CA LEU A 31 3.86 -19.83 16.98
C LEU A 31 4.09 -19.17 15.61
N LEU A 32 3.14 -19.29 14.70
CA LEU A 32 3.21 -18.65 13.37
C LEU A 32 3.30 -17.12 13.46
N LEU A 33 2.52 -16.52 14.34
CA LEU A 33 2.60 -15.08 14.60
C LEU A 33 3.98 -14.67 15.14
N ALA A 34 4.51 -15.43 16.11
CA ALA A 34 5.84 -15.15 16.66
C ALA A 34 6.93 -15.25 15.59
N ILE A 35 6.91 -16.30 14.75
CA ILE A 35 7.88 -16.45 13.64
C ILE A 35 7.75 -15.28 12.65
N SER A 36 6.53 -14.90 12.27
CA SER A 36 6.30 -13.79 11.35
C SER A 36 6.81 -12.47 11.91
N VAL A 37 6.55 -12.16 13.17
CA VAL A 37 6.99 -10.92 13.83
C VAL A 37 8.51 -10.88 13.98
N ILE A 38 9.11 -11.98 14.48
CA ILE A 38 10.57 -12.06 14.62
C ILE A 38 11.26 -11.96 13.26
N GLY A 39 10.75 -12.70 12.26
CA GLY A 39 11.28 -12.65 10.90
C GLY A 39 11.19 -11.24 10.29
N LEU A 40 10.06 -10.54 10.50
CA LEU A 40 9.89 -9.16 10.04
C LEU A 40 10.87 -8.19 10.72
N ILE A 41 11.09 -8.34 12.04
CA ILE A 41 12.07 -7.54 12.78
C ILE A 41 13.48 -7.76 12.23
N ILE A 42 13.88 -9.02 12.01
CA ILE A 42 15.19 -9.36 11.42
C ILE A 42 15.31 -8.78 10.02
N PHE A 43 14.26 -8.89 9.20
CA PHE A 43 14.22 -8.34 7.84
C PHE A 43 14.39 -6.81 7.84
N CYS A 44 13.66 -6.10 8.71
CA CYS A 44 13.77 -4.66 8.88
C CYS A 44 15.17 -4.25 9.37
N TYR A 45 15.74 -4.99 10.33
CA TYR A 45 17.11 -4.75 10.83
C TYR A 45 18.16 -4.91 9.72
N MET A 46 18.04 -5.96 8.89
CA MET A 46 18.92 -6.15 7.74
C MET A 46 18.80 -5.00 6.72
N GLY A 47 17.57 -4.52 6.47
CA GLY A 47 17.32 -3.36 5.61
C GLY A 47 17.93 -2.07 6.17
N TYR A 48 17.82 -1.86 7.48
CA TYR A 48 18.45 -0.75 8.17
C TYR A 48 19.99 -0.78 8.03
N MET A 49 20.61 -1.94 8.29
CA MET A 49 22.06 -2.09 8.18
C MET A 49 22.60 -1.88 6.77
N ARG A 50 21.81 -2.21 5.74
CA ARG A 50 22.18 -2.04 4.32
C ARG A 50 21.73 -0.71 3.74
N GLN A 51 20.88 0.05 4.42
CA GLN A 51 20.24 1.26 3.95
C GLN A 51 19.59 1.09 2.55
N SER A 52 19.04 -0.11 2.29
CA SER A 52 18.48 -0.46 1.01
C SER A 52 17.02 -0.02 0.91
N ALA A 53 16.73 0.91 0.02
CA ALA A 53 15.37 1.37 -0.27
C ALA A 53 14.45 0.21 -0.72
N GLU A 54 14.99 -0.73 -1.50
CA GLU A 54 14.26 -1.93 -1.96
C GLU A 54 13.80 -2.81 -0.80
N THR A 55 14.67 -2.99 0.21
CA THR A 55 14.34 -3.76 1.42
C THR A 55 13.28 -3.06 2.26
N ILE A 56 13.38 -1.74 2.42
CA ILE A 56 12.37 -0.94 3.13
C ILE A 56 11.03 -1.07 2.42
N PHE A 57 11.01 -0.91 1.10
CA PHE A 57 9.78 -1.02 0.31
C PHE A 57 9.16 -2.43 0.35
N ALA A 58 9.97 -3.49 0.41
CA ALA A 58 9.48 -4.87 0.48
C ALA A 58 8.66 -5.18 1.75
N VAL A 59 8.78 -4.38 2.81
CA VAL A 59 7.95 -4.49 4.03
C VAL A 59 6.47 -4.23 3.72
N PHE A 60 6.15 -3.34 2.78
CA PHE A 60 4.78 -3.02 2.39
C PHE A 60 3.98 -4.26 1.90
N PRO A 61 4.41 -5.04 0.89
CA PRO A 61 3.67 -6.22 0.47
C PRO A 61 3.67 -7.34 1.52
N LEU A 62 4.74 -7.48 2.31
CA LEU A 62 4.77 -8.45 3.41
C LEU A 62 3.70 -8.16 4.47
N LEU A 63 3.54 -6.90 4.83
CA LEU A 63 2.48 -6.49 5.75
C LEU A 63 1.09 -6.74 5.15
N ALA A 64 0.91 -6.47 3.87
CA ALA A 64 -0.36 -6.67 3.18
C ALA A 64 -0.79 -8.15 3.18
N VAL A 65 0.14 -9.10 2.97
CA VAL A 65 -0.16 -10.55 3.05
C VAL A 65 -0.75 -10.94 4.41
N GLY A 66 -0.23 -10.37 5.51
CA GLY A 66 -0.70 -10.66 6.87
C GLY A 66 -2.01 -9.94 7.21
N ILE A 67 -2.13 -8.66 6.86
CA ILE A 67 -3.21 -7.78 7.32
C ILE A 67 -4.47 -7.89 6.46
N THR A 68 -4.36 -8.08 5.15
CA THR A 68 -5.53 -8.11 4.25
C THR A 68 -6.58 -9.14 4.66
N PRO A 69 -6.25 -10.41 4.98
CA PRO A 69 -7.24 -11.39 5.42
C PRO A 69 -7.88 -11.02 6.78
N ILE A 70 -7.13 -10.36 7.66
CA ILE A 70 -7.65 -9.91 8.96
C ILE A 70 -8.69 -8.81 8.74
N LEU A 71 -8.34 -7.82 7.92
CA LEU A 71 -9.25 -6.72 7.56
C LEU A 71 -10.47 -7.23 6.80
N GLY A 72 -10.31 -8.21 5.90
CA GLY A 72 -11.42 -8.87 5.22
C GLY A 72 -12.42 -9.46 6.23
N LYS A 73 -11.95 -10.21 7.22
CA LYS A 73 -12.80 -10.75 8.31
C LYS A 73 -13.48 -9.64 9.12
N VAL A 74 -12.82 -8.49 9.34
CA VAL A 74 -13.44 -7.35 10.02
C VAL A 74 -14.57 -6.77 9.18
N VAL A 75 -14.37 -6.59 7.87
CA VAL A 75 -15.40 -6.11 6.95
C VAL A 75 -16.56 -7.11 6.84
N ASP A 76 -16.26 -8.41 6.75
CA ASP A 76 -17.29 -9.46 6.68
C ASP A 76 -18.18 -9.49 7.92
N ASN A 77 -17.58 -9.36 9.11
CA ASN A 77 -18.30 -9.47 10.38
C ASN A 77 -18.94 -8.15 10.84
N LYS A 78 -18.27 -7.02 10.61
CA LYS A 78 -18.71 -5.71 11.11
C LYS A 78 -19.32 -4.81 10.02
N GLY A 79 -19.10 -5.14 8.74
CA GLY A 79 -19.43 -4.27 7.63
C GLY A 79 -18.50 -3.06 7.53
N LYS A 80 -19.09 -1.89 7.26
CA LYS A 80 -18.41 -0.59 7.14
C LYS A 80 -17.43 -0.50 5.98
N ALA A 81 -17.72 -1.19 4.87
CA ALA A 81 -16.83 -1.25 3.71
C ALA A 81 -16.49 0.14 3.15
N ALA A 82 -17.49 1.01 2.94
CA ALA A 82 -17.24 2.38 2.48
C ALA A 82 -16.43 3.20 3.48
N THR A 83 -16.69 3.03 4.79
CA THR A 83 -15.90 3.68 5.85
C THR A 83 -14.45 3.22 5.85
N MET A 84 -14.19 1.92 5.62
CA MET A 84 -12.83 1.37 5.54
C MET A 84 -12.07 1.87 4.30
N LEU A 85 -12.74 2.01 3.15
CA LEU A 85 -12.17 2.64 1.95
C LEU A 85 -11.76 4.10 2.20
N MET A 86 -12.62 4.88 2.87
CA MET A 86 -12.29 6.25 3.24
C MET A 86 -11.08 6.31 4.19
N PHE A 87 -11.04 5.42 5.19
CA PHE A 87 -9.92 5.35 6.12
C PHE A 87 -8.61 4.97 5.41
N GLY A 88 -8.64 4.00 4.48
CA GLY A 88 -7.50 3.66 3.63
C GLY A 88 -7.02 4.86 2.81
N SER A 89 -7.94 5.64 2.23
CA SER A 89 -7.60 6.85 1.47
C SER A 89 -6.92 7.91 2.34
N ILE A 90 -7.37 8.12 3.58
CA ILE A 90 -6.72 9.04 4.54
C ILE A 90 -5.31 8.58 4.87
N LEU A 91 -5.12 7.29 5.16
CA LEU A 91 -3.79 6.74 5.42
C LEU A 91 -2.85 6.89 4.22
N LEU A 92 -3.38 6.72 2.99
CA LEU A 92 -2.64 6.92 1.76
C LEU A 92 -2.16 8.37 1.62
N ILE A 93 -3.03 9.35 1.87
CA ILE A 93 -2.67 10.78 1.85
C ILE A 93 -1.57 11.06 2.89
N VAL A 94 -1.76 10.62 4.13
CA VAL A 94 -0.77 10.80 5.21
C VAL A 94 0.58 10.21 4.82
N CYS A 95 0.59 8.99 4.28
CA CYS A 95 1.81 8.32 3.82
C CYS A 95 2.56 9.14 2.77
N HIS A 96 1.88 9.57 1.69
CA HIS A 96 2.53 10.31 0.62
C HIS A 96 3.01 11.70 1.05
N LEU A 97 2.24 12.39 1.89
CA LEU A 97 2.67 13.68 2.45
C LEU A 97 3.85 13.53 3.42
N THR A 98 3.91 12.41 4.18
CA THR A 98 5.06 12.11 5.03
C THR A 98 6.32 11.89 4.20
N PHE A 99 6.23 11.13 3.10
CA PHE A 99 7.34 10.96 2.18
C PHE A 99 7.75 12.27 1.48
N ALA A 100 6.77 13.10 1.11
CA ALA A 100 7.04 14.35 0.39
C ALA A 100 7.72 15.42 1.26
N PHE A 101 7.26 15.57 2.51
CA PHE A 101 7.63 16.73 3.33
C PHE A 101 8.37 16.37 4.63
N ILE A 102 8.06 15.23 5.24
CA ILE A 102 8.65 14.87 6.53
C ILE A 102 9.96 14.12 6.33
N LEU A 103 10.00 13.12 5.46
CA LEU A 103 11.21 12.31 5.24
C LEU A 103 12.42 13.17 4.82
N PRO A 104 12.28 14.18 3.92
CA PRO A 104 13.40 15.03 3.53
C PRO A 104 14.02 15.84 4.68
N LEU A 105 13.28 16.14 5.75
CA LEU A 105 13.79 16.85 6.94
C LEU A 105 14.84 16.05 7.70
N PHE A 106 14.85 14.73 7.50
CA PHE A 106 15.78 13.79 8.14
C PHE A 106 16.96 13.40 7.22
N LYS A 107 17.17 14.12 6.11
CA LYS A 107 18.38 14.00 5.29
C LYS A 107 19.60 14.31 6.20
N GLY A 108 20.50 13.35 6.34
CA GLY A 108 21.67 13.46 7.25
C GLY A 108 21.52 12.74 8.59
N SER A 109 20.32 12.29 8.97
CA SER A 109 20.11 11.41 10.11
C SER A 109 19.83 9.98 9.63
N ALA A 110 20.87 9.15 9.61
CA ALA A 110 20.74 7.76 9.14
C ALA A 110 19.67 6.98 9.93
N ILE A 111 19.56 7.18 11.23
CA ILE A 111 18.57 6.51 12.09
C ILE A 111 17.18 7.12 11.89
N GLY A 112 17.07 8.45 11.95
CA GLY A 112 15.77 9.14 11.86
C GLY A 112 15.08 8.93 10.52
N GLY A 113 15.80 9.08 9.41
CA GLY A 113 15.27 8.89 8.07
C GLY A 113 14.78 7.47 7.82
N VAL A 114 15.57 6.47 8.21
CA VAL A 114 15.18 5.06 8.05
C VAL A 114 13.98 4.70 8.93
N LEU A 115 13.92 5.19 10.18
CA LEU A 115 12.78 4.94 11.06
C LEU A 115 11.48 5.51 10.49
N ILE A 116 11.51 6.76 10.01
CA ILE A 116 10.34 7.41 9.37
C ILE A 116 9.95 6.65 8.11
N ALA A 117 10.90 6.22 7.27
CA ALA A 117 10.62 5.44 6.09
C ALA A 117 9.89 4.12 6.45
N TYR A 118 10.34 3.38 7.46
CA TYR A 118 9.66 2.16 7.90
C TYR A 118 8.25 2.43 8.44
N VAL A 119 8.08 3.42 9.30
CA VAL A 119 6.75 3.78 9.82
C VAL A 119 5.80 4.15 8.68
N THR A 120 6.29 4.92 7.72
CA THR A 120 5.48 5.35 6.57
C THR A 120 5.12 4.16 5.65
N ILE A 121 6.04 3.24 5.42
CA ILE A 121 5.78 2.00 4.65
C ILE A 121 4.78 1.08 5.37
N LEU A 122 4.83 1.00 6.70
CA LEU A 122 3.82 0.26 7.47
C LEU A 122 2.42 0.88 7.31
N ILE A 123 2.33 2.21 7.34
CA ILE A 123 1.07 2.94 7.07
C ILE A 123 0.59 2.67 5.64
N LEU A 124 1.50 2.68 4.66
CA LEU A 124 1.19 2.36 3.27
C LEU A 124 0.64 0.93 3.12
N GLY A 125 1.28 -0.05 3.77
CA GLY A 125 0.83 -1.45 3.76
C GLY A 125 -0.56 -1.62 4.36
N ALA A 126 -0.84 -0.94 5.47
CA ALA A 126 -2.17 -0.94 6.08
C ALA A 126 -3.22 -0.28 5.16
N SER A 127 -2.91 0.89 4.57
CA SER A 127 -3.76 1.57 3.60
C SER A 127 -4.09 0.68 2.41
N PHE A 128 -3.06 0.09 1.80
CA PHE A 128 -3.21 -0.79 0.65
C PHE A 128 -4.05 -2.03 0.98
N SER A 129 -3.91 -2.60 2.17
CA SER A 129 -4.69 -3.77 2.61
C SER A 129 -6.18 -3.48 2.80
N LEU A 130 -6.54 -2.25 3.17
CA LEU A 130 -7.94 -1.82 3.35
C LEU A 130 -8.71 -1.81 2.04
N VAL A 131 -8.08 -1.47 0.91
CA VAL A 131 -8.76 -1.38 -0.39
C VAL A 131 -9.29 -2.73 -0.86
N PRO A 132 -8.49 -3.80 -1.06
CA PRO A 132 -9.02 -5.09 -1.49
C PRO A 132 -9.96 -5.72 -0.46
N ALA A 133 -9.66 -5.57 0.84
CA ALA A 133 -10.50 -6.10 1.91
C ALA A 133 -11.93 -5.49 1.92
N SER A 134 -12.09 -4.27 1.43
CA SER A 134 -13.37 -3.55 1.43
C SER A 134 -14.02 -3.51 0.04
N LEU A 135 -13.24 -3.30 -1.02
CA LEU A 135 -13.75 -3.10 -2.37
C LEU A 135 -14.35 -4.39 -2.96
N TRP A 136 -13.60 -5.49 -2.91
CA TRP A 136 -14.03 -6.73 -3.57
C TRP A 136 -15.32 -7.32 -2.97
N PRO A 137 -15.50 -7.38 -1.64
CA PRO A 137 -16.77 -7.82 -1.06
C PRO A 137 -17.94 -6.86 -1.27
N SER A 138 -17.67 -5.59 -1.65
CA SER A 138 -18.70 -4.58 -1.88
C SER A 138 -19.34 -4.71 -3.25
N VAL A 139 -18.64 -5.22 -4.28
CA VAL A 139 -19.14 -5.30 -5.65
C VAL A 139 -20.45 -6.09 -5.75
N PRO A 140 -20.62 -7.28 -5.13
CA PRO A 140 -21.86 -8.02 -5.18
C PRO A 140 -23.07 -7.31 -4.56
N LYS A 141 -22.83 -6.31 -3.69
CA LYS A 141 -23.90 -5.50 -3.10
C LYS A 141 -24.37 -4.36 -4.02
N LEU A 142 -23.54 -4.01 -5.00
CA LEU A 142 -23.78 -2.85 -5.88
C LEU A 142 -24.42 -3.23 -7.21
N VAL A 143 -24.29 -4.48 -7.64
CA VAL A 143 -24.74 -4.95 -8.95
C VAL A 143 -25.52 -6.24 -8.85
N ASP A 144 -26.41 -6.48 -9.83
CA ASP A 144 -27.12 -7.76 -9.96
C ASP A 144 -26.13 -8.92 -10.18
N GLN A 145 -26.44 -10.08 -9.60
CA GLN A 145 -25.65 -11.31 -9.72
C GLN A 145 -25.35 -11.70 -11.17
N ARG A 146 -26.27 -11.40 -12.09
CA ARG A 146 -26.16 -11.72 -13.53
C ARG A 146 -25.02 -10.96 -14.21
N VAL A 147 -24.67 -9.78 -13.72
CA VAL A 147 -23.66 -8.89 -14.34
C VAL A 147 -22.40 -8.72 -13.49
N ILE A 148 -22.27 -9.51 -12.41
CA ILE A 148 -21.14 -9.38 -11.46
C ILE A 148 -19.78 -9.58 -12.15
N GLY A 149 -19.69 -10.54 -13.09
CA GLY A 149 -18.47 -10.78 -13.87
C GLY A 149 -18.08 -9.56 -14.72
N SER A 150 -19.06 -8.93 -15.36
CA SER A 150 -18.86 -7.71 -16.16
C SER A 150 -18.44 -6.53 -15.28
N ALA A 151 -19.00 -6.43 -14.07
CA ALA A 151 -18.63 -5.40 -13.10
C ALA A 151 -17.16 -5.54 -12.68
N TYR A 152 -16.70 -6.75 -12.34
CA TYR A 152 -15.29 -7.00 -12.04
C TYR A 152 -14.40 -6.74 -13.26
N ALA A 153 -14.80 -7.17 -14.46
CA ALA A 153 -14.03 -6.91 -15.68
C ALA A 153 -13.85 -5.40 -15.93
N LEU A 154 -14.91 -4.59 -15.71
CA LEU A 154 -14.84 -3.14 -15.84
C LEU A 154 -13.91 -2.50 -14.80
N ILE A 155 -13.94 -2.96 -13.54
CA ILE A 155 -13.05 -2.49 -12.49
C ILE A 155 -11.59 -2.78 -12.88
N PHE A 156 -11.28 -4.01 -13.30
CA PHE A 156 -9.93 -4.38 -13.75
C PHE A 156 -9.49 -3.59 -14.98
N TRP A 157 -10.39 -3.34 -15.92
CA TRP A 157 -10.08 -2.53 -17.11
C TRP A 157 -9.68 -1.11 -16.73
N ILE A 158 -10.47 -0.43 -15.87
CA ILE A 158 -10.15 0.90 -15.35
C ILE A 158 -8.83 0.88 -14.55
N GLN A 159 -8.62 -0.14 -13.71
CA GLN A 159 -7.38 -0.32 -12.96
C GLN A 159 -6.16 -0.42 -13.89
N ASN A 160 -6.25 -1.18 -14.98
CA ASN A 160 -5.16 -1.31 -15.93
C ASN A 160 -4.86 -0.01 -16.68
N ILE A 161 -5.88 0.80 -17.00
CA ILE A 161 -5.65 2.16 -17.53
C ILE A 161 -4.85 2.99 -16.53
N GLY A 162 -5.21 2.93 -15.24
CA GLY A 162 -4.47 3.61 -14.17
C GLY A 162 -3.03 3.12 -14.07
N LEU A 163 -2.79 1.80 -14.07
CA LEU A 163 -1.46 1.20 -14.01
C LEU A 163 -0.56 1.60 -15.18
N TRP A 164 -1.13 1.85 -16.36
CA TRP A 164 -0.40 2.35 -17.52
C TRP A 164 -0.19 3.88 -17.46
N LEU A 165 -1.24 4.63 -17.13
CA LEU A 165 -1.24 6.10 -17.22
C LEU A 165 -0.41 6.76 -16.10
N PHE A 166 -0.56 6.29 -14.85
CA PHE A 166 0.08 6.96 -13.70
C PHE A 166 1.61 6.91 -13.73
N PRO A 167 2.28 5.82 -14.09
CA PRO A 167 3.74 5.86 -14.24
C PRO A 167 4.22 6.89 -15.27
N LEU A 168 3.49 7.06 -16.38
CA LEU A 168 3.81 8.07 -17.39
C LEU A 168 3.63 9.50 -16.87
N LEU A 169 2.54 9.74 -16.11
CA LEU A 169 2.31 11.05 -15.50
C LEU A 169 3.35 11.35 -14.42
N ILE A 170 3.69 10.38 -13.58
CA ILE A 170 4.74 10.50 -12.56
C ILE A 170 6.08 10.85 -13.22
N GLY A 171 6.47 10.13 -14.28
CA GLY A 171 7.68 10.42 -15.03
C GLY A 171 7.70 11.86 -15.58
N LYS A 172 6.60 12.29 -16.23
CA LYS A 172 6.50 13.67 -16.74
C LYS A 172 6.58 14.74 -15.65
N VAL A 173 5.90 14.51 -14.51
CA VAL A 173 5.97 15.45 -13.38
C VAL A 173 7.38 15.49 -12.84
N LEU A 174 8.04 14.34 -12.68
CA LEU A 174 9.41 14.24 -12.20
C LEU A 174 10.38 14.99 -13.11
N ASP A 175 10.31 14.76 -14.42
CA ASP A 175 11.18 15.43 -15.40
C ASP A 175 10.96 16.95 -15.42
N ASN A 176 9.70 17.39 -15.40
CA ASN A 176 9.36 18.81 -15.44
C ASN A 176 9.80 19.57 -14.17
N THR A 177 9.81 18.88 -13.03
CA THR A 177 10.19 19.50 -11.75
C THR A 177 11.70 19.42 -11.48
N ASN A 178 12.44 18.63 -12.28
CA ASN A 178 13.89 18.45 -12.14
C ASN A 178 14.64 18.68 -13.47
N PRO A 179 14.49 19.83 -14.15
CA PRO A 179 15.05 20.01 -15.50
C PRO A 179 16.58 19.91 -15.54
N GLN A 180 17.26 20.28 -14.46
CA GLN A 180 18.73 20.19 -14.37
C GLN A 180 19.19 18.73 -14.35
N VAL A 181 18.58 17.88 -13.52
CA VAL A 181 18.92 16.44 -13.44
C VAL A 181 18.68 15.77 -14.79
N VAL A 182 17.60 16.12 -15.48
CA VAL A 182 17.28 15.62 -16.83
C VAL A 182 18.33 16.03 -17.84
N ASN A 183 18.80 17.28 -17.82
CA ASN A 183 19.85 17.76 -18.71
C ASN A 183 21.19 17.09 -18.43
N ASP A 184 21.58 16.94 -17.16
CA ASP A 184 22.83 16.30 -16.77
C ASP A 184 22.83 14.81 -17.18
N LEU A 185 21.69 14.14 -17.07
CA LEU A 185 21.52 12.77 -17.51
C LEU A 185 21.61 12.66 -19.06
N LYS A 186 20.95 13.56 -19.79
CA LYS A 186 21.01 13.58 -21.26
C LYS A 186 22.41 13.87 -21.81
N ASN A 187 23.17 14.71 -21.11
CA ASN A 187 24.54 15.08 -21.47
C ASN A 187 25.58 14.09 -20.92
N HIS A 188 25.16 12.98 -20.32
CA HIS A 188 26.02 11.96 -19.71
C HIS A 188 26.96 12.50 -18.63
N VAL A 189 26.57 13.60 -17.96
CA VAL A 189 27.31 14.16 -16.82
C VAL A 189 27.13 13.31 -15.57
N ILE A 190 25.94 12.72 -15.41
CA ILE A 190 25.59 11.79 -14.32
C ILE A 190 25.07 10.46 -14.87
N THR A 191 25.25 9.39 -14.07
CA THR A 191 24.68 8.09 -14.40
C THR A 191 23.19 8.01 -14.01
N PRO A 192 22.40 7.04 -14.55
CA PRO A 192 21.01 6.84 -14.15
C PRO A 192 20.84 6.62 -12.63
N GLU A 193 21.80 5.93 -11.99
CA GLU A 193 21.79 5.69 -10.55
C GLU A 193 22.00 6.99 -9.76
N GLN A 194 22.91 7.86 -10.23
CA GLN A 194 23.15 9.18 -9.64
C GLN A 194 21.94 10.09 -9.84
N ALA A 195 21.31 10.05 -11.03
CA ALA A 195 20.09 10.79 -11.30
C ALA A 195 18.97 10.37 -10.36
N ALA A 196 18.76 9.07 -10.13
CA ALA A 196 17.72 8.56 -9.25
C ALA A 196 17.82 9.10 -7.80
N VAL A 197 19.05 9.35 -7.32
CA VAL A 197 19.27 9.93 -5.98
C VAL A 197 19.17 11.46 -5.97
N SER A 198 19.39 12.09 -7.13
CA SER A 198 19.41 13.56 -7.28
C SER A 198 18.03 14.17 -7.55
N TYR A 199 17.04 13.37 -7.99
CA TYR A 199 15.67 13.83 -8.22
C TYR A 199 14.99 14.31 -6.93
N ASP A 200 14.27 15.42 -7.03
CA ASP A 200 13.27 15.81 -6.04
C ASP A 200 11.92 15.15 -6.37
N TYR A 201 11.52 14.22 -5.52
CA TYR A 201 10.28 13.46 -5.66
C TYR A 201 9.05 14.12 -5.02
N THR A 202 9.17 15.34 -4.49
CA THR A 202 8.10 16.03 -3.75
C THR A 202 6.81 16.13 -4.57
N TRP A 203 6.89 16.64 -5.80
CA TRP A 203 5.70 16.83 -6.63
C TRP A 203 5.05 15.53 -7.11
N PRO A 204 5.78 14.50 -7.56
CA PRO A 204 5.21 13.17 -7.78
C PRO A 204 4.46 12.61 -6.57
N LEU A 205 5.02 12.76 -5.37
CA LEU A 205 4.38 12.28 -4.13
C LEU A 205 3.13 13.09 -3.78
N VAL A 206 3.16 14.42 -3.97
CA VAL A 206 1.97 15.28 -3.82
C VAL A 206 0.87 14.89 -4.82
N MET A 207 1.23 14.58 -6.07
CA MET A 207 0.27 14.08 -7.05
C MET A 207 -0.40 12.78 -6.59
N LEU A 208 0.36 11.83 -6.01
CA LEU A 208 -0.20 10.61 -5.44
C LEU A 208 -1.09 10.90 -4.21
N ALA A 209 -0.73 11.87 -3.37
CA ALA A 209 -1.59 12.32 -2.28
C ALA A 209 -2.91 12.91 -2.80
N CYS A 210 -2.90 13.67 -3.90
CA CYS A 210 -4.11 14.17 -4.55
C CYS A 210 -5.01 13.05 -5.07
N LEU A 211 -4.43 11.94 -5.58
CA LEU A 211 -5.21 10.74 -5.94
C LEU A 211 -5.87 10.12 -4.71
N GLY A 212 -5.16 10.06 -3.58
CA GLY A 212 -5.76 9.67 -2.30
C GLY A 212 -6.93 10.56 -1.90
N GLY A 213 -6.80 11.88 -2.15
CA GLY A 213 -7.89 12.86 -1.97
C GLY A 213 -9.10 12.58 -2.86
N ALA A 214 -8.86 12.30 -4.15
CA ALA A 214 -9.93 11.91 -5.08
C ALA A 214 -10.63 10.61 -4.62
N ALA A 215 -9.86 9.61 -4.20
CA ALA A 215 -10.39 8.36 -3.67
C ALA A 215 -11.24 8.59 -2.40
N LEU A 216 -10.82 9.50 -1.51
CA LEU A 216 -11.58 9.88 -0.32
C LEU A 216 -12.92 10.53 -0.69
N VAL A 217 -12.93 11.45 -1.66
CA VAL A 217 -14.16 12.10 -2.15
C VAL A 217 -15.12 11.05 -2.73
N ILE A 218 -14.62 10.15 -3.57
CA ILE A 218 -15.43 9.05 -4.11
C ILE A 218 -15.97 8.15 -2.99
N GLY A 219 -15.15 7.84 -1.98
CA GLY A 219 -15.57 7.07 -0.80
C GLY A 219 -16.71 7.75 -0.02
N VAL A 220 -16.65 9.07 0.16
CA VAL A 220 -17.72 9.87 0.78
C VAL A 220 -19.00 9.83 -0.06
N ILE A 221 -18.89 9.99 -1.38
CA ILE A 221 -20.02 9.90 -2.30
C ILE A 221 -20.65 8.51 -2.22
N LEU A 222 -19.84 7.45 -2.27
CA LEU A 222 -20.28 6.07 -2.18
C LEU A 222 -21.06 5.82 -0.88
N LYS A 223 -20.53 6.28 0.26
CA LYS A 223 -21.19 6.16 1.56
C LYS A 223 -22.51 6.91 1.62
N ARG A 224 -22.62 8.10 1.00
CA ARG A 224 -23.87 8.85 0.90
C ARG A 224 -24.89 8.13 0.03
N VAL A 225 -24.47 7.61 -1.11
CA VAL A 225 -25.33 6.84 -2.02
C VAL A 225 -25.85 5.56 -1.34
N ASP A 226 -24.97 4.86 -0.61
CA ASP A 226 -25.36 3.69 0.19
C ASP A 226 -26.47 4.04 1.20
N LYS A 227 -26.30 5.14 1.93
CA LYS A 227 -27.31 5.60 2.90
C LYS A 227 -28.68 5.94 2.26
N VAL A 228 -28.65 6.54 1.06
CA VAL A 228 -29.87 6.96 0.35
C VAL A 228 -30.57 5.77 -0.31
N LYS A 229 -29.81 4.88 -0.95
CA LYS A 229 -30.33 3.75 -1.73
C LYS A 229 -30.49 2.46 -0.93
N GLY A 230 -29.95 2.39 0.30
CA GLY A 230 -30.02 1.18 1.13
C GLY A 230 -29.26 -0.01 0.55
N LEU A 231 -28.08 0.20 -0.09
CA LEU A 231 -27.32 -0.84 -0.78
C LEU A 231 -26.65 -1.82 0.19
N GLY A 232 -26.55 -1.46 1.47
CA GLY A 232 -26.00 -2.30 2.53
C GLY A 232 -24.48 -2.41 2.54
N LEU A 233 -23.74 -1.42 2.00
CA LEU A 233 -22.28 -1.41 2.03
C LEU A 233 -21.70 -1.32 3.44
N GLU A 234 -22.41 -0.65 4.34
CA GLU A 234 -22.02 -0.51 5.74
C GLU A 234 -22.50 -1.70 6.60
N LEU A 235 -23.29 -2.63 6.05
CA LEU A 235 -23.78 -3.82 6.76
C LEU A 235 -22.77 -4.98 6.63
N PRO A 236 -22.73 -5.89 7.63
CA PRO A 236 -21.94 -7.11 7.56
C PRO A 236 -22.26 -7.94 6.30
N ASN A 237 -21.25 -8.69 5.81
CA ASN A 237 -21.43 -9.61 4.69
C ASN A 237 -22.00 -10.97 5.18
N VAL A 238 -21.61 -11.36 6.40
CA VAL A 238 -22.12 -12.57 7.07
C VAL A 238 -23.36 -12.17 7.84
N GLN A 239 -24.53 -12.65 7.42
CA GLN A 239 -25.73 -12.59 8.26
C GLN A 239 -25.51 -13.53 9.43
N GLN A 240 -25.55 -13.00 10.64
CA GLN A 240 -25.56 -13.76 11.89
C GLN A 240 -26.85 -14.56 12.05
#